data_ee4498a9882402c96d86d95062325e6d
#
_entry.id   ee4498a9882402c96d86d95062325e6d
#
_cell.length_a   1.000
_cell.length_b   1.000
_cell.length_c   1.000
_cell.angle_alpha   90.00
_cell.angle_beta   90.00
_cell.angle_gamma   90.00
#
_symmetry.space_group_name_H-M   'P 1'
#
loop_
_entity.id
_entity.type
_entity.pdbx_description
1 polymer ?
#
loop_
_entity_poly.entity_id
_entity_poly.type
_entity_poly.pdbx_seq_one_letter_code
_entity_poly.pdbx_strand_id
1 'polypeptide(L)'
;PVLILFSSFLCHVAIAGRTCPKPDDLPFSTVVPLKTFYEPGEEITYSCKPGYVSRGGMRKFICPLTGLWPINTLKCTPRVCPFAGILENGAVRYTTFEYPNTISFSCNTGFYLNGADSAKCTEEGKWSPELPVCAPIICPPPSIPTFATLRVYKPSAGNNSLYRDTAVFECLPQHAMFGNDTITCT
;
A
#
# COMPACT_ATOMS: atom_id res chain seq x y z
N PRO A 1 -12.02 44.02 78.42
CA PRO A 1 -11.23 43.09 77.63
C PRO A 1 -11.47 43.38 76.15
N VAL A 2 -10.40 43.86 75.47
CA VAL A 2 -10.44 44.14 74.03
C VAL A 2 -10.04 42.86 73.35
N LEU A 3 -11.03 42.24 72.56
CA LEU A 3 -10.74 41.12 71.68
C LEU A 3 -10.07 41.67 70.42
N ILE A 4 -8.76 41.39 70.26
CA ILE A 4 -8.04 41.65 69.02
C ILE A 4 -8.27 40.43 68.12
N LEU A 5 -9.09 40.60 67.09
CA LEU A 5 -9.28 39.61 66.01
C LEU A 5 -8.08 39.74 65.06
N PHE A 6 -7.15 38.79 65.13
CA PHE A 6 -6.06 38.63 64.12
C PHE A 6 -6.72 38.06 62.84
N SER A 7 -6.97 38.92 61.86
CA SER A 7 -7.30 38.48 60.51
C SER A 7 -6.04 38.00 59.82
N SER A 8 -5.85 36.67 59.71
CA SER A 8 -4.77 36.07 58.92
C SER A 8 -5.04 36.32 57.45
N PHE A 9 -4.46 37.37 56.89
CA PHE A 9 -4.36 37.54 55.44
C PHE A 9 -3.32 36.52 54.93
N LEU A 10 -3.77 35.35 54.45
CA LEU A 10 -3.01 34.43 53.63
C LEU A 10 -2.83 35.07 52.26
N CYS A 11 -1.70 35.70 52.04
CA CYS A 11 -1.28 36.20 50.75
C CYS A 11 -0.93 34.97 49.88
N HIS A 12 -1.85 34.54 49.02
CA HIS A 12 -1.58 33.53 48.02
C HIS A 12 -0.76 34.21 46.92
N VAL A 13 0.53 33.92 46.86
CA VAL A 13 1.36 34.29 45.70
C VAL A 13 0.92 33.39 44.54
N ALA A 14 0.10 33.93 43.68
CA ALA A 14 -0.20 33.27 42.38
C ALA A 14 1.07 33.34 41.53
N ILE A 15 1.78 32.24 41.43
CA ILE A 15 2.88 32.10 40.48
C ILE A 15 2.20 32.04 39.10
N ALA A 16 2.16 33.18 38.40
CA ALA A 16 1.73 33.23 37.02
C ALA A 16 2.75 32.47 36.15
N GLY A 17 2.43 31.24 35.77
CA GLY A 17 3.25 30.48 34.83
C GLY A 17 3.23 31.14 33.45
N ARG A 18 4.26 30.90 32.68
CA ARG A 18 4.31 31.34 31.27
C ARG A 18 3.55 30.35 30.38
N THR A 19 2.77 30.85 29.42
CA THR A 19 2.10 30.02 28.44
C THR A 19 3.10 29.41 27.46
N CYS A 20 2.82 28.15 27.03
CA CYS A 20 3.62 27.52 26.00
C CYS A 20 3.12 27.95 24.61
N PRO A 21 4.00 28.17 23.63
CA PRO A 21 3.60 28.48 22.26
C PRO A 21 3.04 27.25 21.54
N LYS A 22 2.60 27.44 20.29
CA LYS A 22 2.25 26.33 19.38
C LYS A 22 3.41 25.30 19.39
N PRO A 23 3.12 24.00 19.61
CA PRO A 23 4.14 22.97 19.57
C PRO A 23 4.70 22.76 18.16
N ASP A 24 5.93 22.23 18.07
CA ASP A 24 6.60 21.99 16.81
C ASP A 24 5.85 21.00 15.92
N ASP A 25 5.82 21.28 14.61
CA ASP A 25 5.31 20.37 13.59
C ASP A 25 6.35 19.27 13.33
N LEU A 26 6.05 18.04 13.73
CA LEU A 26 6.92 16.90 13.46
C LEU A 26 6.50 16.18 12.16
N PRO A 27 7.47 15.70 11.35
CA PRO A 27 7.17 15.00 10.12
C PRO A 27 6.23 13.80 10.36
N PHE A 28 5.21 13.68 9.51
CA PHE A 28 4.24 12.57 9.52
C PHE A 28 3.51 12.38 10.86
N SER A 29 3.38 13.44 11.64
CA SER A 29 2.60 13.43 12.88
C SER A 29 1.48 14.45 12.88
N THR A 30 0.59 14.32 13.85
CA THR A 30 -0.44 15.28 14.22
C THR A 30 -0.36 15.53 15.73
N VAL A 31 -0.77 16.70 16.18
CA VAL A 31 -0.83 17.07 17.59
C VAL A 31 -2.24 17.51 17.97
N VAL A 32 -2.74 17.06 19.12
CA VAL A 32 -4.10 17.36 19.60
C VAL A 32 -4.05 17.69 21.10
N PRO A 33 -4.79 18.71 21.55
CA PRO A 33 -5.47 19.75 20.78
C PRO A 33 -4.45 20.68 20.09
N LEU A 34 -4.78 21.28 18.96
CA LEU A 34 -3.93 22.27 18.29
C LEU A 34 -4.43 23.67 18.62
N LYS A 35 -3.62 24.45 19.34
CA LYS A 35 -3.86 25.82 19.75
C LYS A 35 -2.64 26.69 19.41
N THR A 36 -2.81 28.01 19.45
CA THR A 36 -1.71 28.98 19.28
C THR A 36 -0.87 29.11 20.55
N PHE A 37 -1.46 28.92 21.73
CA PHE A 37 -0.80 28.91 23.03
C PHE A 37 -1.54 27.99 23.99
N TYR A 38 -0.84 27.56 25.04
CA TYR A 38 -1.33 26.62 26.06
C TYR A 38 -1.01 27.16 27.44
N GLU A 39 -1.97 27.05 28.36
CA GLU A 39 -1.77 27.38 29.74
C GLU A 39 -0.90 26.34 30.43
N PRO A 40 -0.13 26.71 31.49
CA PRO A 40 0.59 25.75 32.30
C PRO A 40 -0.32 24.62 32.81
N GLY A 41 0.12 23.38 32.63
CA GLY A 41 -0.66 22.19 33.00
C GLY A 41 -1.54 21.62 31.86
N GLU A 42 -1.75 22.32 30.75
CA GLU A 42 -2.44 21.77 29.59
C GLU A 42 -1.62 20.66 28.90
N GLU A 43 -2.31 19.59 28.52
CA GLU A 43 -1.72 18.42 27.86
C GLU A 43 -1.92 18.50 26.34
N ILE A 44 -0.85 18.12 25.61
CA ILE A 44 -0.92 17.82 24.17
C ILE A 44 -0.50 16.38 23.92
N THR A 45 -1.08 15.78 22.86
CA THR A 45 -0.74 14.43 22.44
C THR A 45 -0.37 14.42 20.95
N TYR A 46 0.82 13.92 20.66
CA TYR A 46 1.26 13.62 19.30
C TYR A 46 0.85 12.22 18.87
N SER A 47 0.42 12.09 17.62
CA SER A 47 0.10 10.82 16.99
C SER A 47 0.72 10.77 15.60
N CYS A 48 1.18 9.60 15.17
CA CYS A 48 1.60 9.44 13.78
C CYS A 48 0.37 9.44 12.87
N LYS A 49 0.51 10.05 11.68
CA LYS A 49 -0.54 10.05 10.65
C LYS A 49 -0.85 8.62 10.19
N PRO A 50 -2.05 8.39 9.60
CA PRO A 50 -2.37 7.11 8.98
C PRO A 50 -1.27 6.64 8.02
N GLY A 51 -0.96 5.35 8.04
CA GLY A 51 0.15 4.78 7.26
C GLY A 51 1.54 4.92 7.89
N TYR A 52 1.67 5.58 9.05
CA TYR A 52 2.94 5.74 9.77
C TYR A 52 2.88 5.14 11.17
N VAL A 53 4.01 4.66 11.65
CA VAL A 53 4.16 4.06 13.00
C VAL A 53 5.23 4.76 13.80
N SER A 54 5.02 4.84 15.11
CA SER A 54 5.99 5.41 16.03
C SER A 54 7.18 4.46 16.22
N ARG A 55 8.39 5.03 16.12
CA ARG A 55 9.66 4.34 16.40
C ARG A 55 10.34 4.90 17.68
N GLY A 56 9.54 5.19 18.68
CA GLY A 56 10.01 5.72 19.97
C GLY A 56 9.64 7.19 20.16
N GLY A 57 10.10 7.75 21.28
CA GLY A 57 9.78 9.09 21.72
C GLY A 57 8.49 9.18 22.55
N MET A 58 8.40 10.26 23.34
CA MET A 58 7.19 10.56 24.10
C MET A 58 6.10 11.13 23.18
N ARG A 59 4.86 10.85 23.52
CA ARG A 59 3.71 11.34 22.76
C ARG A 59 2.92 12.40 23.51
N LYS A 60 2.95 12.38 24.83
CA LYS A 60 2.22 13.28 25.71
C LYS A 60 3.15 14.27 26.36
N PHE A 61 2.78 15.52 26.32
CA PHE A 61 3.52 16.61 26.91
C PHE A 61 2.56 17.51 27.67
N ILE A 62 3.00 17.99 28.83
CA ILE A 62 2.28 18.95 29.64
C ILE A 62 3.03 20.28 29.57
N CYS A 63 2.33 21.38 29.34
CA CYS A 63 2.92 22.69 29.33
C CYS A 63 3.51 23.01 30.74
N PRO A 64 4.83 23.18 30.86
CA PRO A 64 5.42 23.48 32.14
C PRO A 64 5.27 24.96 32.49
N LEU A 65 5.46 25.30 33.77
CA LEU A 65 5.44 26.68 34.27
C LEU A 65 6.49 27.60 33.60
N THR A 66 7.52 27.00 33.02
CA THR A 66 8.56 27.73 32.27
C THR A 66 8.10 28.28 30.93
N GLY A 67 6.96 27.77 30.39
CA GLY A 67 6.42 28.15 29.09
C GLY A 67 7.18 27.57 27.89
N LEU A 68 8.07 26.59 28.11
CA LEU A 68 8.85 25.95 27.04
C LEU A 68 8.56 24.46 26.98
N TRP A 69 8.12 24.01 25.82
CA TRP A 69 7.90 22.57 25.60
C TRP A 69 9.19 21.76 25.76
N PRO A 70 9.15 20.59 26.40
CA PRO A 70 10.27 19.65 26.37
C PRO A 70 10.60 19.22 24.96
N ILE A 71 11.84 18.83 24.69
CA ILE A 71 12.27 18.32 23.39
C ILE A 71 11.48 17.08 23.05
N ASN A 72 10.82 17.11 21.89
CA ASN A 72 10.08 15.96 21.38
C ASN A 72 10.97 15.10 20.48
N THR A 73 11.11 13.84 20.85
CA THR A 73 11.93 12.84 20.13
C THR A 73 11.06 11.84 19.37
N LEU A 74 9.75 12.08 19.23
CA LEU A 74 8.86 11.20 18.48
C LEU A 74 9.31 11.12 17.02
N LYS A 75 9.49 9.89 16.53
CA LYS A 75 9.78 9.61 15.13
C LYS A 75 8.69 8.75 14.53
N CYS A 76 8.00 9.29 13.52
CA CYS A 76 7.01 8.56 12.72
C CYS A 76 7.67 8.08 11.42
N THR A 77 7.62 6.77 11.17
CA THR A 77 8.17 6.15 9.95
C THR A 77 7.06 5.48 9.16
N PRO A 78 7.18 5.39 7.82
CA PRO A 78 6.21 4.68 7.02
C PRO A 78 6.01 3.24 7.52
N ARG A 79 4.80 2.75 7.43
CA ARG A 79 4.49 1.34 7.67
C ARG A 79 5.04 0.52 6.50
N VAL A 80 5.57 -0.64 6.81
CA VAL A 80 6.14 -1.55 5.81
C VAL A 80 5.11 -2.63 5.49
N CYS A 81 4.83 -2.82 4.20
CA CYS A 81 4.03 -3.93 3.71
C CYS A 81 4.86 -5.22 3.65
N PRO A 82 4.24 -6.41 3.75
CA PRO A 82 4.94 -7.68 3.63
C PRO A 82 5.67 -7.80 2.29
N PHE A 83 6.73 -8.59 2.27
CA PHE A 83 7.36 -8.98 1.02
C PHE A 83 6.32 -9.62 0.09
N ALA A 84 6.24 -9.12 -1.15
CA ALA A 84 5.23 -9.56 -2.12
C ALA A 84 5.43 -10.99 -2.64
N GLY A 85 6.52 -11.66 -2.22
CA GLY A 85 6.85 -12.99 -2.70
C GLY A 85 7.49 -12.98 -4.09
N ILE A 86 7.58 -14.17 -4.67
CA ILE A 86 8.03 -14.39 -6.04
C ILE A 86 6.79 -14.62 -6.90
N LEU A 87 6.62 -13.82 -7.95
CA LEU A 87 5.59 -14.04 -8.94
C LEU A 87 6.07 -15.14 -9.91
N GLU A 88 5.55 -16.35 -9.77
CA GLU A 88 5.88 -17.44 -10.68
C GLU A 88 5.52 -17.06 -12.12
N ASN A 89 6.38 -17.38 -13.07
CA ASN A 89 6.24 -17.02 -14.49
C ASN A 89 6.07 -15.51 -14.75
N GLY A 90 6.64 -14.68 -13.86
CA GLY A 90 6.55 -13.24 -13.98
C GLY A 90 7.63 -12.50 -13.20
N ALA A 91 7.44 -11.21 -13.04
CA ALA A 91 8.33 -10.34 -12.29
C ALA A 91 7.54 -9.31 -11.49
N VAL A 92 8.06 -8.99 -10.30
CA VAL A 92 7.58 -7.90 -9.44
C VAL A 92 8.59 -6.76 -9.53
N ARG A 93 8.13 -5.55 -9.82
CA ARG A 93 8.94 -4.33 -9.83
C ARG A 93 8.54 -3.44 -8.66
N TYR A 94 9.51 -2.99 -7.90
CA TYR A 94 9.31 -2.15 -6.72
C TYR A 94 10.51 -1.24 -6.47
N THR A 95 10.31 -0.17 -5.74
CA THR A 95 11.38 0.66 -5.16
C THR A 95 11.55 0.35 -3.68
N THR A 96 10.46 0.39 -2.93
CA THR A 96 10.39 -0.01 -1.52
C THR A 96 9.04 -0.66 -1.23
N PHE A 97 8.92 -1.33 -0.07
CA PHE A 97 7.67 -1.90 0.42
C PHE A 97 6.98 -1.01 1.45
N GLU A 98 7.35 0.26 1.51
CA GLU A 98 6.82 1.20 2.49
C GLU A 98 5.59 1.94 1.97
N TYR A 99 4.67 2.28 2.87
CA TYR A 99 3.54 3.17 2.58
C TYR A 99 4.03 4.56 2.10
N PRO A 100 3.42 5.16 1.10
CA PRO A 100 2.32 4.70 0.24
C PRO A 100 2.78 4.14 -1.12
N ASN A 101 3.93 3.48 -1.19
CA ASN A 101 4.51 3.03 -2.45
C ASN A 101 3.66 1.95 -3.14
N THR A 102 3.86 1.84 -4.45
CA THR A 102 3.18 0.89 -5.32
C THR A 102 4.21 -0.06 -5.91
N ILE A 103 3.83 -1.33 -6.03
CA ILE A 103 4.56 -2.36 -6.75
C ILE A 103 3.79 -2.71 -8.02
N SER A 104 4.48 -3.15 -9.07
CA SER A 104 3.87 -3.54 -10.34
C SER A 104 4.29 -4.94 -10.75
N PHE A 105 3.43 -5.59 -11.52
CA PHE A 105 3.56 -6.98 -11.91
C PHE A 105 3.60 -7.10 -13.43
N SER A 106 4.36 -8.08 -13.91
CA SER A 106 4.39 -8.43 -15.32
C SER A 106 4.58 -9.93 -15.47
N CYS A 107 3.91 -10.55 -16.43
CA CYS A 107 4.09 -11.96 -16.73
C CYS A 107 5.10 -12.18 -17.87
N ASN A 108 5.75 -13.32 -17.82
CA ASN A 108 6.61 -13.79 -18.90
C ASN A 108 5.76 -14.11 -20.16
N THR A 109 6.39 -14.13 -21.30
CA THR A 109 5.75 -14.52 -22.56
C THR A 109 5.10 -15.91 -22.45
N GLY A 110 3.86 -16.02 -22.87
CA GLY A 110 3.05 -17.24 -22.76
C GLY A 110 2.16 -17.31 -21.52
N PHE A 111 2.20 -16.25 -20.69
CA PHE A 111 1.36 -16.12 -19.51
C PHE A 111 0.63 -14.78 -19.52
N TYR A 112 -0.54 -14.74 -18.95
CA TYR A 112 -1.31 -13.51 -18.75
C TYR A 112 -1.48 -13.22 -17.25
N LEU A 113 -1.65 -11.96 -16.92
CA LEU A 113 -1.85 -11.53 -15.55
C LEU A 113 -3.30 -11.76 -15.13
N ASN A 114 -3.49 -12.67 -14.18
CA ASN A 114 -4.79 -12.88 -13.54
C ASN A 114 -4.82 -12.11 -12.23
N GLY A 115 -5.43 -10.94 -12.26
CA GLY A 115 -5.48 -9.96 -11.18
C GLY A 115 -5.03 -8.58 -11.64
N ALA A 116 -4.74 -7.70 -10.68
CA ALA A 116 -4.31 -6.33 -10.96
C ALA A 116 -2.84 -6.27 -11.38
N ASP A 117 -2.50 -5.33 -12.24
CA ASP A 117 -1.12 -5.08 -12.71
C ASP A 117 -0.25 -4.34 -11.69
N SER A 118 -0.87 -3.85 -10.64
CA SER A 118 -0.18 -3.11 -9.59
C SER A 118 -0.92 -3.22 -8.25
N ALA A 119 -0.19 -3.09 -7.15
CA ALA A 119 -0.74 -3.04 -5.80
C ALA A 119 -0.05 -1.94 -4.98
N LYS A 120 -0.84 -1.21 -4.19
CA LYS A 120 -0.38 -0.14 -3.31
C LYS A 120 -0.27 -0.62 -1.88
N CYS A 121 0.78 -0.22 -1.19
CA CYS A 121 0.90 -0.42 0.25
C CYS A 121 -0.08 0.50 0.98
N THR A 122 -1.03 -0.08 1.74
CA THR A 122 -2.08 0.67 2.44
C THR A 122 -1.63 1.18 3.80
N GLU A 123 -2.45 2.01 4.42
CA GLU A 123 -2.24 2.54 5.76
C GLU A 123 -2.15 1.46 6.84
N GLU A 124 -2.79 0.30 6.61
CA GLU A 124 -2.77 -0.86 7.48
C GLU A 124 -1.52 -1.72 7.31
N GLY A 125 -0.68 -1.42 6.31
CA GLY A 125 0.50 -2.19 5.97
C GLY A 125 0.18 -3.47 5.20
N LYS A 126 -0.78 -3.41 4.30
CA LYS A 126 -1.21 -4.50 3.41
C LYS A 126 -1.17 -4.05 1.96
N TRP A 127 -0.98 -4.98 1.05
CA TRP A 127 -1.11 -4.71 -0.38
C TRP A 127 -2.58 -4.65 -0.78
N SER A 128 -2.94 -3.67 -1.59
CA SER A 128 -4.28 -3.53 -2.17
C SER A 128 -4.16 -3.07 -3.64
N PRO A 129 -4.86 -3.74 -4.56
CA PRO A 129 -5.61 -4.98 -4.39
C PRO A 129 -4.73 -6.20 -4.07
N GLU A 130 -5.32 -7.39 -3.95
CA GLU A 130 -4.57 -8.65 -3.75
C GLU A 130 -3.56 -8.88 -4.87
N LEU A 131 -2.49 -9.62 -4.54
CA LEU A 131 -1.42 -9.89 -5.48
C LEU A 131 -1.89 -10.85 -6.57
N PRO A 132 -1.55 -10.57 -7.84
CA PRO A 132 -1.97 -11.37 -8.97
C PRO A 132 -1.16 -12.66 -9.10
N VAL A 133 -1.60 -13.51 -10.03
CA VAL A 133 -0.85 -14.69 -10.49
C VAL A 133 -0.67 -14.62 -12.00
N CYS A 134 0.44 -15.16 -12.52
CA CYS A 134 0.64 -15.36 -13.94
C CYS A 134 0.09 -16.73 -14.35
N ALA A 135 -1.04 -16.73 -15.05
CA ALA A 135 -1.66 -17.93 -15.56
C ALA A 135 -1.24 -18.20 -17.00
N PRO A 136 -1.05 -19.47 -17.41
CA PRO A 136 -0.67 -19.80 -18.78
C PRO A 136 -1.78 -19.41 -19.76
N ILE A 137 -1.40 -18.92 -20.94
CA ILE A 137 -2.33 -18.74 -22.07
C ILE A 137 -2.71 -20.11 -22.59
N ILE A 138 -4.00 -20.42 -22.51
CA ILE A 138 -4.57 -21.70 -22.95
C ILE A 138 -5.64 -21.41 -24.00
N CYS A 139 -5.47 -21.99 -25.19
CA CYS A 139 -6.43 -21.91 -26.27
C CYS A 139 -7.27 -23.19 -26.35
N PRO A 140 -8.58 -23.09 -26.54
CA PRO A 140 -9.43 -24.26 -26.76
C PRO A 140 -9.08 -24.94 -28.10
N PRO A 141 -9.54 -26.17 -28.34
CA PRO A 141 -9.39 -26.81 -29.62
C PRO A 141 -9.94 -25.92 -30.74
N PRO A 142 -9.25 -25.84 -31.91
CA PRO A 142 -9.70 -24.99 -32.99
C PRO A 142 -11.01 -25.53 -33.60
N SER A 143 -11.91 -24.63 -33.97
CA SER A 143 -13.07 -24.98 -34.77
C SER A 143 -12.63 -25.29 -36.20
N ILE A 144 -13.09 -26.44 -36.71
CA ILE A 144 -12.77 -26.84 -38.09
C ILE A 144 -13.73 -26.14 -39.06
N PRO A 145 -13.25 -25.32 -40.02
CA PRO A 145 -14.09 -24.69 -41.00
C PRO A 145 -14.79 -25.71 -41.90
N THR A 146 -15.93 -25.32 -42.47
CA THR A 146 -16.62 -26.15 -43.48
C THR A 146 -15.71 -26.42 -44.68
N PHE A 147 -15.64 -27.64 -45.13
CA PHE A 147 -14.78 -28.11 -46.24
C PHE A 147 -13.27 -28.09 -45.90
N ALA A 148 -12.89 -28.12 -44.62
CA ALA A 148 -11.52 -28.28 -44.18
C ALA A 148 -11.35 -29.45 -43.19
N THR A 149 -10.11 -29.90 -43.04
CA THR A 149 -9.71 -30.87 -42.04
C THR A 149 -8.44 -30.35 -41.30
N LEU A 150 -8.19 -30.87 -40.12
CA LEU A 150 -6.95 -30.62 -39.40
C LEU A 150 -5.85 -31.57 -39.91
N ARG A 151 -4.85 -31.02 -40.58
CA ARG A 151 -3.67 -31.78 -41.04
C ARG A 151 -2.71 -32.04 -39.91
N VAL A 152 -2.44 -31.02 -39.06
CA VAL A 152 -1.58 -31.12 -37.90
C VAL A 152 -2.23 -30.39 -36.73
N TYR A 153 -2.40 -31.07 -35.61
CA TYR A 153 -2.79 -30.51 -34.34
C TYR A 153 -2.24 -31.35 -33.21
N LYS A 154 -1.28 -30.81 -32.48
CA LYS A 154 -0.63 -31.47 -31.34
C LYS A 154 -0.71 -30.52 -30.12
N PRO A 155 -1.83 -30.50 -29.39
CA PRO A 155 -1.98 -29.66 -28.23
C PRO A 155 -1.05 -30.08 -27.10
N SER A 156 -0.43 -29.12 -26.42
CA SER A 156 0.54 -29.35 -25.34
C SER A 156 -0.10 -29.52 -23.97
N ALA A 157 -1.41 -29.21 -23.83
CA ALA A 157 -2.16 -29.29 -22.58
C ALA A 157 -3.43 -30.17 -22.73
N GLY A 158 -3.25 -31.48 -22.87
CA GLY A 158 -4.35 -32.41 -23.08
C GLY A 158 -5.09 -32.12 -24.38
N ASN A 159 -6.36 -31.67 -24.33
CA ASN A 159 -7.13 -31.26 -25.50
C ASN A 159 -6.93 -29.80 -25.90
N ASN A 160 -6.24 -28.98 -25.06
CA ASN A 160 -6.04 -27.56 -25.27
C ASN A 160 -4.62 -27.25 -25.73
N SER A 161 -4.47 -26.18 -26.47
CA SER A 161 -3.17 -25.65 -26.88
C SER A 161 -2.61 -24.67 -25.87
N LEU A 162 -1.31 -24.68 -25.67
CA LEU A 162 -0.57 -23.65 -24.97
C LEU A 162 -0.08 -22.56 -25.94
N TYR A 163 0.37 -21.47 -25.39
CA TYR A 163 0.96 -20.37 -26.15
C TYR A 163 2.00 -20.89 -27.15
N ARG A 164 1.88 -20.46 -28.42
CA ARG A 164 2.65 -20.85 -29.60
C ARG A 164 2.33 -22.24 -30.16
N ASP A 165 1.47 -23.05 -29.56
CA ASP A 165 0.99 -24.23 -30.26
C ASP A 165 0.24 -23.81 -31.54
N THR A 166 0.37 -24.62 -32.57
CA THR A 166 -0.21 -24.34 -33.91
C THR A 166 -1.16 -25.45 -34.34
N ALA A 167 -2.16 -25.04 -35.10
CA ALA A 167 -3.00 -25.95 -35.82
C ALA A 167 -2.92 -25.62 -37.33
N VAL A 168 -2.73 -26.66 -38.15
CA VAL A 168 -2.63 -26.52 -39.61
C VAL A 168 -3.81 -27.21 -40.24
N PHE A 169 -4.52 -26.46 -41.08
CA PHE A 169 -5.69 -26.94 -41.83
C PHE A 169 -5.32 -27.32 -43.25
N GLU A 170 -6.10 -28.21 -43.87
CA GLU A 170 -6.09 -28.47 -45.28
C GLU A 170 -7.52 -28.51 -45.80
N CYS A 171 -7.72 -28.11 -47.06
CA CYS A 171 -9.03 -28.17 -47.73
C CYS A 171 -9.36 -29.60 -48.17
N LEU A 172 -10.66 -29.92 -48.14
CA LEU A 172 -11.13 -31.13 -48.75
C LEU A 172 -10.89 -31.11 -50.27
N PRO A 173 -10.84 -32.29 -50.93
CA PRO A 173 -10.68 -32.36 -52.39
C PRO A 173 -11.65 -31.43 -53.13
N GLN A 174 -11.17 -30.81 -54.20
CA GLN A 174 -11.89 -29.83 -55.02
C GLN A 174 -12.17 -28.47 -54.36
N HIS A 175 -11.60 -28.20 -53.21
CA HIS A 175 -11.67 -26.89 -52.54
C HIS A 175 -10.29 -26.23 -52.50
N ALA A 176 -10.26 -24.91 -52.66
CA ALA A 176 -9.05 -24.12 -52.60
C ALA A 176 -9.00 -23.30 -51.29
N MET A 177 -7.83 -23.18 -50.72
CA MET A 177 -7.60 -22.36 -49.52
C MET A 177 -7.32 -20.92 -49.93
N PHE A 178 -8.01 -19.98 -49.26
CA PHE A 178 -7.70 -18.56 -49.35
C PHE A 178 -7.25 -18.07 -47.96
N GLY A 179 -6.03 -17.59 -47.88
CA GLY A 179 -5.45 -17.10 -46.63
C GLY A 179 -4.42 -18.07 -46.05
N ASN A 180 -4.18 -17.96 -44.72
CA ASN A 180 -3.21 -18.77 -44.01
C ASN A 180 -3.84 -20.12 -43.59
N ASP A 181 -3.10 -21.20 -43.82
CA ASP A 181 -3.49 -22.55 -43.41
C ASP A 181 -3.21 -22.85 -41.94
N THR A 182 -2.52 -21.94 -41.27
CA THR A 182 -2.02 -22.13 -39.91
C THR A 182 -2.58 -21.08 -38.97
N ILE A 183 -3.09 -21.51 -37.84
CA ILE A 183 -3.42 -20.65 -36.69
C ILE A 183 -2.51 -20.97 -35.52
N THR A 184 -2.24 -19.98 -34.68
CA THR A 184 -1.35 -20.08 -33.52
C THR A 184 -2.08 -19.59 -32.26
N CYS A 185 -1.88 -20.29 -31.17
CA CYS A 185 -2.35 -19.84 -29.85
C CYS A 185 -1.50 -18.64 -29.39
N THR A 186 -2.12 -17.47 -29.23
CA THR A 186 -1.46 -16.19 -28.90
C THR A 186 -2.10 -15.50 -27.71
#